data_86dfea842d129935bb6d0a54cdf70bc0
#
_entry.id   86dfea842d129935bb6d0a54cdf70bc0
#
_cell.length_a   1.000
_cell.length_b   1.000
_cell.length_c   1.000
_cell.angle_alpha   90.00
_cell.angle_beta   90.00
_cell.angle_gamma   90.00
#
_symmetry.space_group_name_H-M   'P 1'
#
loop_
_entity.id
_entity.type
_entity.pdbx_description
1 polymer ?
#
loop_
_entity_poly.entity_id
_entity_poly.type
_entity_poly.pdbx_seq_one_letter_code
_entity_poly.pdbx_strand_id
1 'polypeptide(L)'
;MTRTVWIAAGAVAIATIAAAAGVGWYLRRSGRRALLRFRARVDRFKLASRKSVRERLLNDSAIGDAVRAHAASTNITTEAVWKRVDEYVREIVPFFNVVAYYQVGYRIAGWLLSLFYKVTVDHEDPSDHDRLPRNSVVVYVMNHRSNADYVLVSYALAGRVAISYAVGEWARAFPLEHIFKAFGSYFVRRRYREPLYHAVLERYVQLITREGVTQGIFLEGGLTRDGRLKSPKIGLLDYVLGIARDPTYQPRMFLVPIAINYDRVLEDRSLLRELASREGRERPGRFAQMREVLHYLGWNAARLLARRWRRYGRAAVTVGRPVPLQPWFAANADLFMLPKPERLGRVQQLCDEVMARIGALVPVTPVPLACAAIQNLDRDFIPRAVLLERMEEMRNALLELNGRVIRHERDIEQTFDRARRMLHMRHILVAEGDGFVLLPRNRELVSYYANSIEHLLGPFAAAVRARDALPAMLGASPFASGKVI
;
A
#
# COMPACT_ATOMS: atom_id res chain seq x y z
N MET A 1 -38.65 -30.72 -22.02
CA MET A 1 -37.62 -30.14 -21.10
C MET A 1 -37.32 -28.66 -21.27
N THR A 2 -37.73 -27.99 -22.35
CA THR A 2 -37.35 -26.59 -22.65
C THR A 2 -38.21 -25.50 -21.98
N ARG A 3 -39.50 -25.71 -21.74
CA ARG A 3 -40.37 -24.69 -21.10
C ARG A 3 -40.10 -24.44 -19.62
N THR A 4 -39.83 -25.49 -18.87
CA THR A 4 -39.56 -25.43 -17.42
C THR A 4 -38.21 -24.73 -17.10
N VAL A 5 -37.20 -24.87 -17.98
CA VAL A 5 -35.87 -24.23 -17.84
C VAL A 5 -36.00 -22.73 -18.06
N TRP A 6 -36.83 -22.29 -19.03
CA TRP A 6 -37.03 -20.84 -19.27
C TRP A 6 -37.85 -20.17 -18.17
N ILE A 7 -38.80 -20.87 -17.59
CA ILE A 7 -39.58 -20.34 -16.43
C ILE A 7 -38.68 -20.22 -15.20
N ALA A 8 -37.81 -21.23 -14.94
CA ALA A 8 -36.85 -21.16 -13.83
C ALA A 8 -35.79 -20.05 -14.04
N ALA A 9 -35.25 -19.89 -15.23
CA ALA A 9 -34.33 -18.81 -15.57
C ALA A 9 -34.97 -17.42 -15.43
N GLY A 10 -36.24 -17.27 -15.88
CA GLY A 10 -37.02 -16.05 -15.70
C GLY A 10 -37.29 -15.73 -14.22
N ALA A 11 -37.63 -16.73 -13.40
CA ALA A 11 -37.84 -16.53 -11.98
C ALA A 11 -36.56 -16.14 -11.23
N VAL A 12 -35.40 -16.73 -11.59
CA VAL A 12 -34.09 -16.35 -11.05
C VAL A 12 -33.72 -14.94 -11.45
N ALA A 13 -33.95 -14.53 -12.71
CA ALA A 13 -33.69 -13.18 -13.18
C ALA A 13 -34.56 -12.13 -12.45
N ILE A 14 -35.85 -12.41 -12.26
CA ILE A 14 -36.78 -11.54 -11.52
C ILE A 14 -36.38 -11.46 -10.05
N ALA A 15 -36.01 -12.56 -9.43
CA ALA A 15 -35.54 -12.58 -8.03
C ALA A 15 -34.24 -11.79 -7.86
N THR A 16 -33.32 -11.87 -8.82
CA THR A 16 -32.06 -11.11 -8.83
C THR A 16 -32.32 -9.61 -9.01
N ILE A 17 -33.24 -9.23 -9.90
CA ILE A 17 -33.64 -7.83 -10.11
C ILE A 17 -34.36 -7.28 -8.89
N ALA A 18 -35.28 -8.05 -8.29
CA ALA A 18 -35.99 -7.67 -7.07
C ALA A 18 -35.05 -7.53 -5.87
N ALA A 19 -34.08 -8.44 -5.73
CA ALA A 19 -33.04 -8.36 -4.72
C ALA A 19 -32.14 -7.12 -4.93
N ALA A 20 -31.73 -6.84 -6.17
CA ALA A 20 -30.95 -5.64 -6.51
C ALA A 20 -31.74 -4.35 -6.26
N ALA A 21 -33.05 -4.32 -6.61
CA ALA A 21 -33.94 -3.19 -6.32
C ALA A 21 -34.20 -3.01 -4.82
N GLY A 22 -34.40 -4.09 -4.08
CA GLY A 22 -34.55 -4.09 -2.62
C GLY A 22 -33.28 -3.60 -1.91
N VAL A 23 -32.11 -4.06 -2.34
CA VAL A 23 -30.81 -3.56 -1.89
C VAL A 23 -30.67 -2.09 -2.22
N GLY A 24 -31.00 -1.66 -3.45
CA GLY A 24 -30.93 -0.26 -3.85
C GLY A 24 -31.86 0.64 -3.03
N TRP A 25 -33.08 0.19 -2.74
CA TRP A 25 -34.04 0.90 -1.89
C TRP A 25 -33.58 0.96 -0.42
N TYR A 26 -33.11 -0.16 0.12
CA TYR A 26 -32.53 -0.23 1.46
C TYR A 26 -31.33 0.69 1.61
N LEU A 27 -30.45 0.70 0.62
CA LEU A 27 -29.27 1.55 0.58
C LEU A 27 -29.64 3.05 0.54
N ARG A 28 -30.67 3.45 -0.23
CA ARG A 28 -31.18 4.83 -0.27
C ARG A 28 -31.80 5.26 1.06
N ARG A 29 -32.61 4.40 1.67
CA ARG A 29 -33.30 4.71 2.94
C ARG A 29 -32.35 4.71 4.14
N SER A 30 -31.32 3.86 4.12
CA SER A 30 -30.30 3.76 5.18
C SER A 30 -29.22 4.81 5.06
N GLY A 31 -28.99 5.37 3.86
CA GLY A 31 -27.92 6.32 3.59
C GLY A 31 -27.98 7.60 4.43
N ARG A 32 -29.18 8.15 4.63
CA ARG A 32 -29.37 9.31 5.53
C ARG A 32 -29.07 8.97 7.00
N ARG A 33 -29.46 7.81 7.47
CA ARG A 33 -29.20 7.37 8.85
C ARG A 33 -27.74 7.00 9.08
N ALA A 34 -27.05 6.48 8.05
CA ALA A 34 -25.62 6.17 8.09
C ALA A 34 -24.76 7.44 8.20
N LEU A 35 -25.06 8.47 7.42
CA LEU A 35 -24.37 9.76 7.49
C LEU A 35 -24.47 10.41 8.87
N LEU A 36 -25.59 10.24 9.56
CA LEU A 36 -25.79 10.78 10.91
C LEU A 36 -25.10 9.94 12.01
N ARG A 37 -24.89 8.64 11.77
CA ARG A 37 -24.24 7.73 12.73
C ARG A 37 -22.72 7.71 12.62
N PHE A 38 -22.18 7.99 11.43
CA PHE A 38 -20.73 8.06 11.23
C PHE A 38 -20.29 9.52 11.46
N ARG A 39 -19.52 9.76 12.52
CA ARG A 39 -18.74 11.01 12.70
C ARG A 39 -17.65 11.16 11.64
N ALA A 40 -17.75 10.41 10.53
CA ALA A 40 -16.77 10.39 9.47
C ALA A 40 -16.73 11.71 8.71
N ARG A 41 -15.53 12.21 8.44
CA ARG A 41 -15.29 13.33 7.55
C ARG A 41 -15.58 12.87 6.11
N VAL A 42 -16.81 13.11 5.64
CA VAL A 42 -17.17 12.93 4.24
C VAL A 42 -17.00 14.27 3.54
N ASP A 43 -16.04 14.34 2.65
CA ASP A 43 -15.78 15.54 1.87
C ASP A 43 -16.98 15.86 0.97
N ARG A 44 -17.51 17.08 1.08
CA ARG A 44 -18.70 17.51 0.31
C ARG A 44 -18.52 17.30 -1.19
N PHE A 45 -17.32 17.47 -1.70
CA PHE A 45 -16.99 17.26 -3.10
C PHE A 45 -17.21 15.81 -3.58
N LYS A 46 -17.00 14.80 -2.73
CA LYS A 46 -17.31 13.40 -3.08
C LYS A 46 -18.78 13.16 -3.36
N LEU A 47 -19.65 14.07 -2.91
CA LEU A 47 -21.08 14.05 -3.20
C LEU A 47 -21.43 14.80 -4.51
N ALA A 48 -20.48 15.53 -5.10
CA ALA A 48 -20.68 16.21 -6.38
C ALA A 48 -20.92 15.19 -7.48
N SER A 49 -21.78 15.56 -8.43
CA SER A 49 -22.05 14.69 -9.57
C SER A 49 -20.80 14.56 -10.46
N ARG A 50 -20.58 13.38 -11.00
CA ARG A 50 -19.51 13.14 -11.98
C ARG A 50 -19.59 14.10 -13.17
N LYS A 51 -20.80 14.50 -13.55
CA LYS A 51 -21.06 15.47 -14.62
C LYS A 51 -20.47 16.83 -14.29
N SER A 52 -20.71 17.33 -13.08
CA SER A 52 -20.17 18.63 -12.63
C SER A 52 -18.62 18.63 -12.58
N VAL A 53 -18.02 17.55 -12.08
CA VAL A 53 -16.54 17.42 -12.06
C VAL A 53 -15.98 17.42 -13.49
N ARG A 54 -16.63 16.67 -14.40
CA ARG A 54 -16.24 16.62 -15.80
C ARG A 54 -16.35 18.00 -16.47
N GLU A 55 -17.46 18.73 -16.28
CA GLU A 55 -17.65 20.08 -16.81
C GLU A 55 -16.57 21.05 -16.30
N ARG A 56 -16.23 21.01 -15.02
CA ARG A 56 -15.16 21.85 -14.45
C ARG A 56 -13.80 21.56 -15.08
N LEU A 57 -13.47 20.31 -15.35
CA LEU A 57 -12.22 19.95 -16.03
C LEU A 57 -12.20 20.33 -17.50
N LEU A 58 -13.29 20.14 -18.22
CA LEU A 58 -13.37 20.51 -19.64
C LEU A 58 -13.33 22.04 -19.85
N ASN A 59 -13.72 22.84 -18.85
CA ASN A 59 -13.65 24.29 -18.86
C ASN A 59 -12.36 24.85 -18.20
N ASP A 60 -11.42 23.97 -17.81
CA ASP A 60 -10.16 24.40 -17.19
C ASP A 60 -9.21 25.01 -18.23
N SER A 61 -8.74 26.25 -17.98
CA SER A 61 -7.89 26.98 -18.92
C SER A 61 -6.54 26.28 -19.18
N ALA A 62 -5.94 25.67 -18.16
CA ALA A 62 -4.67 24.95 -18.30
C ALA A 62 -4.82 23.67 -19.14
N ILE A 63 -5.98 23.00 -19.07
CA ILE A 63 -6.29 21.89 -19.99
C ILE A 63 -6.46 22.43 -21.41
N GLY A 64 -7.13 23.60 -21.58
CA GLY A 64 -7.25 24.25 -22.87
C GLY A 64 -5.89 24.61 -23.51
N ASP A 65 -4.95 25.11 -22.70
CA ASP A 65 -3.57 25.38 -23.15
C ASP A 65 -2.86 24.09 -23.58
N ALA A 66 -2.97 23.02 -22.78
CA ALA A 66 -2.40 21.72 -23.12
C ALA A 66 -3.00 21.12 -24.42
N VAL A 67 -4.29 21.33 -24.65
CA VAL A 67 -4.97 20.90 -25.89
C VAL A 67 -4.40 21.66 -27.10
N ARG A 68 -4.25 23.00 -27.01
CA ARG A 68 -3.67 23.80 -28.09
C ARG A 68 -2.24 23.39 -28.39
N ALA A 69 -1.43 23.23 -27.36
CA ALA A 69 -0.03 22.79 -27.50
C ALA A 69 0.07 21.40 -28.13
N HIS A 70 -0.79 20.46 -27.70
CA HIS A 70 -0.80 19.10 -28.23
C HIS A 70 -1.27 19.08 -29.70
N ALA A 71 -2.32 19.81 -30.05
CA ALA A 71 -2.82 19.91 -31.40
C ALA A 71 -1.75 20.44 -32.35
N ALA A 72 -1.03 21.51 -31.94
CA ALA A 72 0.05 22.10 -32.73
C ALA A 72 1.24 21.13 -32.91
N SER A 73 1.61 20.39 -31.87
CA SER A 73 2.76 19.46 -31.93
C SER A 73 2.50 18.18 -32.70
N THR A 74 1.24 17.74 -32.81
CA THR A 74 0.86 16.46 -33.44
C THR A 74 0.15 16.61 -34.77
N ASN A 75 -0.14 17.85 -35.19
CA ASN A 75 -0.92 18.17 -36.40
C ASN A 75 -2.32 17.51 -36.41
N ILE A 76 -2.94 17.40 -35.23
CA ILE A 76 -4.29 16.86 -35.03
C ILE A 76 -5.23 18.03 -34.74
N THR A 77 -6.48 17.92 -35.20
CA THR A 77 -7.48 18.99 -34.96
C THR A 77 -7.77 19.15 -33.46
N THR A 78 -7.94 20.37 -33.01
CA THR A 78 -8.27 20.71 -31.62
C THR A 78 -9.49 19.93 -31.11
N GLU A 79 -10.49 19.72 -31.98
CA GLU A 79 -11.70 18.97 -31.66
C GLU A 79 -11.41 17.50 -31.37
N ALA A 80 -10.54 16.85 -32.15
CA ALA A 80 -10.13 15.47 -31.93
C ALA A 80 -9.32 15.34 -30.62
N VAL A 81 -8.50 16.34 -30.30
CA VAL A 81 -7.77 16.39 -29.02
C VAL A 81 -8.73 16.54 -27.83
N TRP A 82 -9.75 17.39 -27.93
CA TRP A 82 -10.79 17.52 -26.89
C TRP A 82 -11.57 16.21 -26.65
N LYS A 83 -11.88 15.46 -27.70
CA LYS A 83 -12.48 14.13 -27.57
C LYS A 83 -11.59 13.19 -26.75
N ARG A 84 -10.29 13.24 -26.99
CA ARG A 84 -9.30 12.45 -26.23
C ARG A 84 -9.21 12.91 -24.77
N VAL A 85 -9.26 14.20 -24.50
CA VAL A 85 -9.35 14.75 -23.12
C VAL A 85 -10.61 14.23 -22.41
N ASP A 86 -11.75 14.21 -23.08
CA ASP A 86 -12.99 13.68 -22.50
C ASP A 86 -12.87 12.18 -22.14
N GLU A 87 -12.20 11.40 -22.97
CA GLU A 87 -11.90 9.99 -22.68
C GLU A 87 -11.02 9.86 -21.43
N TYR A 88 -9.98 10.69 -21.29
CA TYR A 88 -9.14 10.72 -20.10
C TYR A 88 -9.91 11.14 -18.85
N VAL A 89 -10.74 12.15 -18.93
CA VAL A 89 -11.60 12.58 -17.83
C VAL A 89 -12.56 11.45 -17.40
N ARG A 90 -13.17 10.74 -18.34
CA ARG A 90 -14.03 9.59 -18.04
C ARG A 90 -13.27 8.42 -17.38
N GLU A 91 -12.01 8.26 -17.73
CA GLU A 91 -11.15 7.24 -17.13
C GLU A 91 -10.77 7.61 -15.70
N ILE A 92 -10.30 8.84 -15.50
CA ILE A 92 -9.72 9.32 -14.24
C ILE A 92 -10.81 9.56 -13.19
N VAL A 93 -11.90 10.25 -13.55
CA VAL A 93 -12.91 10.71 -12.58
C VAL A 93 -13.77 9.55 -12.07
N PRO A 94 -13.75 9.26 -10.75
CA PRO A 94 -14.57 8.22 -10.15
C PRO A 94 -16.04 8.65 -10.01
N PHE A 95 -16.90 7.69 -9.64
CA PHE A 95 -18.21 7.96 -9.08
C PHE A 95 -18.20 7.45 -7.62
N PHE A 96 -18.36 8.35 -6.66
CA PHE A 96 -18.37 7.98 -5.26
C PHE A 96 -19.77 7.65 -4.77
N ASN A 97 -19.90 6.48 -4.13
CA ASN A 97 -21.12 6.07 -3.48
C ASN A 97 -20.88 5.89 -1.97
N VAL A 98 -21.30 6.90 -1.18
CA VAL A 98 -21.13 6.92 0.28
C VAL A 98 -21.69 5.68 0.95
N VAL A 99 -22.85 5.22 0.50
CA VAL A 99 -23.52 4.06 1.07
C VAL A 99 -22.75 2.77 0.76
N ALA A 100 -22.32 2.61 -0.49
CA ALA A 100 -21.48 1.48 -0.90
C ALA A 100 -20.18 1.45 -0.10
N TYR A 101 -19.55 2.61 0.12
CA TYR A 101 -18.30 2.70 0.87
C TYR A 101 -18.47 2.30 2.35
N TYR A 102 -19.37 2.98 3.09
CA TYR A 102 -19.45 2.82 4.55
C TYR A 102 -20.28 1.60 5.01
N GLN A 103 -21.34 1.24 4.29
CA GLN A 103 -22.20 0.13 4.73
C GLN A 103 -21.79 -1.22 4.17
N VAL A 104 -21.41 -1.26 2.90
CA VAL A 104 -21.07 -2.50 2.19
C VAL A 104 -19.56 -2.72 2.21
N GLY A 105 -18.81 -1.75 1.70
CA GLY A 105 -17.37 -1.86 1.51
C GLY A 105 -16.62 -2.09 2.81
N TYR A 106 -16.93 -1.32 3.85
CA TYR A 106 -16.29 -1.48 5.16
C TYR A 106 -16.57 -2.85 5.80
N ARG A 107 -17.82 -3.31 5.77
CA ARG A 107 -18.17 -4.63 6.35
C ARG A 107 -17.53 -5.78 5.60
N ILE A 108 -17.56 -5.73 4.26
CA ILE A 108 -16.90 -6.73 3.41
C ILE A 108 -15.38 -6.67 3.61
N ALA A 109 -14.78 -5.49 3.63
CA ALA A 109 -13.37 -5.31 3.89
C ALA A 109 -12.96 -5.89 5.25
N GLY A 110 -13.69 -5.58 6.32
CA GLY A 110 -13.45 -6.12 7.66
C GLY A 110 -13.59 -7.64 7.70
N TRP A 111 -14.62 -8.17 7.06
CA TRP A 111 -14.82 -9.63 6.97
C TRP A 111 -13.69 -10.31 6.18
N LEU A 112 -13.34 -9.81 4.99
CA LEU A 112 -12.25 -10.33 4.19
C LEU A 112 -10.91 -10.26 4.95
N LEU A 113 -10.59 -9.09 5.53
CA LEU A 113 -9.35 -8.94 6.29
C LEU A 113 -9.30 -9.86 7.49
N SER A 114 -10.41 -10.02 8.23
CA SER A 114 -10.50 -10.91 9.39
C SER A 114 -10.36 -12.38 9.01
N LEU A 115 -10.76 -12.74 7.79
CA LEU A 115 -10.58 -14.08 7.23
C LEU A 115 -9.09 -14.37 6.98
N PHE A 116 -8.36 -13.41 6.41
CA PHE A 116 -6.97 -13.60 6.04
C PHE A 116 -5.98 -13.22 7.14
N TYR A 117 -6.25 -12.16 7.91
CA TYR A 117 -5.30 -11.56 8.83
C TYR A 117 -5.86 -11.30 10.22
N LYS A 118 -4.97 -11.25 11.20
CA LYS A 118 -5.21 -10.54 12.43
C LYS A 118 -4.71 -9.10 12.25
N VAL A 119 -5.64 -8.18 12.00
CA VAL A 119 -5.30 -6.77 11.82
C VAL A 119 -4.87 -6.17 13.16
N THR A 120 -3.77 -5.42 13.13
CA THR A 120 -3.29 -4.60 14.24
C THR A 120 -3.14 -3.17 13.72
N VAL A 121 -3.75 -2.21 14.39
CA VAL A 121 -3.63 -0.79 14.10
C VAL A 121 -3.01 -0.11 15.31
N ASP A 122 -1.93 0.59 15.09
CA ASP A 122 -1.24 1.40 16.07
C ASP A 122 -1.21 2.85 15.63
N HIS A 123 -1.15 3.77 16.57
CA HIS A 123 -1.05 5.21 16.35
C HIS A 123 0.11 5.76 17.13
N GLU A 124 0.88 6.66 16.53
CA GLU A 124 1.91 7.40 17.27
C GLU A 124 1.30 8.22 18.39
N ASP A 125 0.20 8.91 18.08
CA ASP A 125 -0.68 9.56 19.04
C ASP A 125 -2.13 9.46 18.53
N PRO A 126 -3.00 8.72 19.23
CA PRO A 126 -4.40 8.58 18.81
C PRO A 126 -5.18 9.91 18.78
N SER A 127 -4.77 10.91 19.57
CA SER A 127 -5.45 12.21 19.68
C SER A 127 -5.14 13.16 18.51
N ASP A 128 -4.02 12.95 17.80
CA ASP A 128 -3.58 13.86 16.73
C ASP A 128 -4.55 13.93 15.56
N HIS A 129 -5.22 12.82 15.25
CA HIS A 129 -6.22 12.79 14.18
C HIS A 129 -7.49 13.57 14.52
N ASP A 130 -7.90 13.55 15.79
CA ASP A 130 -9.09 14.27 16.26
C ASP A 130 -8.84 15.78 16.35
N ARG A 131 -7.57 16.18 16.46
CA ARG A 131 -7.13 17.59 16.48
C ARG A 131 -6.99 18.23 15.10
N LEU A 132 -7.03 17.43 14.02
CA LEU A 132 -6.95 17.98 12.67
C LEU A 132 -8.11 18.95 12.40
N PRO A 133 -7.85 20.19 11.96
CA PRO A 133 -8.89 21.15 11.65
C PRO A 133 -9.82 20.63 10.56
N ARG A 134 -11.13 20.84 10.71
CA ARG A 134 -12.13 20.36 9.75
C ARG A 134 -11.93 20.90 8.33
N ASN A 135 -11.33 22.08 8.20
CA ASN A 135 -11.08 22.76 6.92
C ASN A 135 -9.66 22.50 6.40
N SER A 136 -9.02 21.40 6.77
CA SER A 136 -7.69 21.05 6.29
C SER A 136 -7.75 20.02 5.17
N VAL A 137 -6.77 20.08 4.29
CA VAL A 137 -6.47 19.05 3.31
C VAL A 137 -5.60 17.98 3.96
N VAL A 138 -6.05 16.74 3.96
CA VAL A 138 -5.29 15.63 4.54
C VAL A 138 -4.89 14.65 3.44
N VAL A 139 -3.59 14.41 3.34
CA VAL A 139 -3.01 13.45 2.41
C VAL A 139 -2.30 12.35 3.20
N TYR A 140 -2.85 11.14 3.16
CA TYR A 140 -2.21 9.96 3.72
C TYR A 140 -1.15 9.46 2.77
N VAL A 141 0.10 9.39 3.23
CA VAL A 141 1.25 8.93 2.45
C VAL A 141 1.79 7.65 3.05
N MET A 142 2.04 6.64 2.21
CA MET A 142 2.30 5.29 2.71
C MET A 142 3.25 4.49 1.83
N ASN A 143 3.88 3.46 2.43
CA ASN A 143 4.60 2.42 1.70
C ASN A 143 3.63 1.42 1.06
N HIS A 144 4.08 0.59 0.13
CA HIS A 144 3.21 -0.30 -0.66
C HIS A 144 3.71 -1.74 -0.70
N ARG A 145 3.10 -2.60 0.11
CA ARG A 145 3.50 -4.00 0.31
C ARG A 145 2.64 -4.99 -0.47
N SER A 146 1.34 -4.72 -0.57
CA SER A 146 0.33 -5.63 -1.13
C SER A 146 -0.80 -4.84 -1.77
N ASN A 147 -1.48 -5.42 -2.76
CA ASN A 147 -2.75 -4.86 -3.24
C ASN A 147 -3.84 -4.85 -2.14
N ALA A 148 -3.67 -5.60 -1.06
CA ALA A 148 -4.53 -5.54 0.11
C ALA A 148 -4.39 -4.24 0.92
N ASP A 149 -3.32 -3.44 0.71
CA ASP A 149 -3.07 -2.20 1.46
C ASP A 149 -4.21 -1.20 1.32
N TYR A 150 -4.83 -1.08 0.14
CA TYR A 150 -6.00 -0.22 -0.08
C TYR A 150 -7.15 -0.55 0.87
N VAL A 151 -7.41 -1.86 1.04
CA VAL A 151 -8.47 -2.37 1.91
C VAL A 151 -8.07 -2.25 3.37
N LEU A 152 -6.82 -2.58 3.69
CA LEU A 152 -6.28 -2.56 5.06
C LEU A 152 -6.29 -1.15 5.65
N VAL A 153 -5.77 -0.16 4.90
CA VAL A 153 -5.74 1.24 5.37
C VAL A 153 -7.14 1.83 5.42
N SER A 154 -7.99 1.55 4.43
CA SER A 154 -9.40 1.96 4.48
C SER A 154 -10.12 1.38 5.71
N TYR A 155 -9.83 0.13 6.08
CA TYR A 155 -10.37 -0.49 7.29
C TYR A 155 -9.79 0.12 8.56
N ALA A 156 -8.47 0.36 8.62
CA ALA A 156 -7.80 0.94 9.78
C ALA A 156 -8.30 2.36 10.11
N LEU A 157 -8.62 3.14 9.09
CA LEU A 157 -9.13 4.51 9.22
C LEU A 157 -10.66 4.62 9.10
N ALA A 158 -11.35 3.49 8.93
CA ALA A 158 -12.79 3.46 8.74
C ALA A 158 -13.53 4.01 9.95
N GLY A 159 -14.58 4.76 9.67
CA GLY A 159 -15.32 5.53 10.68
C GLY A 159 -14.76 6.92 10.91
N ARG A 160 -13.53 7.24 10.48
CA ARG A 160 -12.94 8.57 10.57
C ARG A 160 -12.93 9.31 9.22
N VAL A 161 -12.48 8.66 8.15
CA VAL A 161 -12.34 9.29 6.83
C VAL A 161 -12.65 8.32 5.69
N ALA A 162 -13.10 8.87 4.55
CA ALA A 162 -13.15 8.18 3.27
C ALA A 162 -11.97 8.63 2.41
N ILE A 163 -11.08 7.72 2.04
CA ILE A 163 -9.88 8.05 1.29
C ILE A 163 -10.09 7.86 -0.21
N SER A 164 -9.65 8.83 -1.02
CA SER A 164 -9.50 8.70 -2.46
C SER A 164 -8.08 8.24 -2.80
N TYR A 165 -7.95 7.04 -3.34
CA TYR A 165 -6.65 6.49 -3.73
C TYR A 165 -6.36 6.70 -5.21
N ALA A 166 -5.09 6.93 -5.50
CA ALA A 166 -4.55 6.77 -6.84
C ALA A 166 -4.28 5.29 -7.11
N VAL A 167 -5.05 4.67 -7.98
CA VAL A 167 -4.98 3.23 -8.25
C VAL A 167 -4.39 2.97 -9.64
N GLY A 168 -3.48 2.01 -9.73
CA GLY A 168 -2.85 1.65 -11.00
C GLY A 168 -3.74 0.83 -11.94
N GLU A 169 -3.27 0.64 -13.16
CA GLU A 169 -3.98 -0.03 -14.28
C GLU A 169 -4.45 -1.47 -13.97
N TRP A 170 -3.81 -2.16 -13.01
CA TRP A 170 -4.17 -3.52 -12.63
C TRP A 170 -5.62 -3.68 -12.14
N ALA A 171 -6.15 -2.62 -11.53
CA ALA A 171 -7.50 -2.61 -10.99
C ALA A 171 -8.58 -2.24 -12.03
N ARG A 172 -8.21 -2.06 -13.30
CA ARG A 172 -9.16 -1.80 -14.41
C ARG A 172 -9.90 -3.05 -14.90
N ALA A 173 -9.55 -4.21 -14.38
CA ALA A 173 -10.26 -5.45 -14.69
C ALA A 173 -11.66 -5.45 -14.05
N PHE A 174 -12.67 -5.91 -14.80
CA PHE A 174 -14.02 -6.12 -14.26
C PHE A 174 -14.00 -7.24 -13.20
N PRO A 175 -14.67 -7.10 -12.06
CA PRO A 175 -15.50 -5.97 -11.58
C PRO A 175 -14.74 -4.92 -10.76
N LEU A 176 -13.42 -5.05 -10.57
CA LEU A 176 -12.59 -4.25 -9.66
C LEU A 176 -12.65 -2.76 -10.00
N GLU A 177 -12.65 -2.42 -11.28
CA GLU A 177 -12.75 -1.01 -11.72
C GLU A 177 -13.98 -0.32 -11.14
N HIS A 178 -15.13 -0.96 -11.20
CA HIS A 178 -16.39 -0.40 -10.69
C HIS A 178 -16.38 -0.26 -9.17
N ILE A 179 -15.76 -1.23 -8.47
CA ILE A 179 -15.64 -1.20 -7.01
C ILE A 179 -14.73 -0.04 -6.57
N PHE A 180 -13.56 0.10 -7.16
CA PHE A 180 -12.64 1.19 -6.83
C PHE A 180 -13.22 2.57 -7.16
N LYS A 181 -13.87 2.72 -8.32
CA LYS A 181 -14.57 3.97 -8.68
C LYS A 181 -15.71 4.30 -7.72
N ALA A 182 -16.50 3.30 -7.30
CA ALA A 182 -17.56 3.48 -6.32
C ALA A 182 -17.03 3.90 -4.94
N PHE A 183 -15.80 3.53 -4.62
CA PHE A 183 -15.11 3.93 -3.40
C PHE A 183 -14.38 5.28 -3.52
N GLY A 184 -14.50 5.97 -4.66
CA GLY A 184 -13.91 7.29 -4.88
C GLY A 184 -12.43 7.27 -5.23
N SER A 185 -11.90 6.10 -5.62
CA SER A 185 -10.53 5.99 -6.12
C SER A 185 -10.45 6.36 -7.59
N TYR A 186 -9.39 7.03 -8.00
CA TYR A 186 -9.14 7.44 -9.38
C TYR A 186 -8.02 6.62 -10.01
N PHE A 187 -8.06 6.46 -11.33
CA PHE A 187 -7.10 5.62 -12.05
C PHE A 187 -5.93 6.43 -12.57
N VAL A 188 -4.73 5.83 -12.47
CA VAL A 188 -3.48 6.43 -12.93
C VAL A 188 -2.74 5.45 -13.83
N ARG A 189 -2.39 5.90 -15.05
CA ARG A 189 -1.52 5.17 -15.97
C ARG A 189 -0.05 5.41 -15.60
N ARG A 190 0.57 4.48 -14.90
CA ARG A 190 1.91 4.67 -14.32
C ARG A 190 3.06 4.81 -15.34
N ARG A 191 2.92 4.24 -16.54
CA ARG A 191 3.97 4.24 -17.58
C ARG A 191 3.60 5.06 -18.81
N TYR A 192 2.52 5.79 -18.73
CA TYR A 192 2.05 6.59 -19.84
C TYR A 192 2.69 7.97 -19.78
N ARG A 193 3.43 8.33 -20.84
CA ARG A 193 4.27 9.56 -20.86
C ARG A 193 3.66 10.70 -21.63
N GLU A 194 2.43 10.59 -22.06
CA GLU A 194 1.76 11.62 -22.86
C GLU A 194 1.50 12.89 -22.03
N PRO A 195 2.04 14.06 -22.46
CA PRO A 195 1.88 15.32 -21.72
C PRO A 195 0.42 15.71 -21.48
N LEU A 196 -0.45 15.50 -22.48
CA LEU A 196 -1.87 15.80 -22.40
C LEU A 196 -2.58 15.02 -21.28
N TYR A 197 -2.28 13.72 -21.14
CA TYR A 197 -2.82 12.89 -20.05
C TYR A 197 -2.38 13.42 -18.70
N HIS A 198 -1.10 13.75 -18.56
CA HIS A 198 -0.55 14.29 -17.31
C HIS A 198 -1.14 15.65 -16.96
N ALA A 199 -1.41 16.52 -17.92
CA ALA A 199 -2.10 17.79 -17.69
C ALA A 199 -3.52 17.56 -17.13
N VAL A 200 -4.30 16.63 -17.71
CA VAL A 200 -5.63 16.29 -17.22
C VAL A 200 -5.58 15.70 -15.82
N LEU A 201 -4.63 14.77 -15.55
CA LEU A 201 -4.46 14.15 -14.24
C LEU A 201 -4.02 15.17 -13.18
N GLU A 202 -3.08 16.04 -13.50
CA GLU A 202 -2.61 17.13 -12.62
C GLU A 202 -3.78 18.03 -12.21
N ARG A 203 -4.55 18.51 -13.18
CA ARG A 203 -5.69 19.39 -12.90
C ARG A 203 -6.79 18.69 -12.11
N TYR A 204 -7.04 17.41 -12.35
CA TYR A 204 -7.97 16.62 -11.53
C TYR A 204 -7.49 16.51 -10.08
N VAL A 205 -6.20 16.16 -9.86
CA VAL A 205 -5.63 16.05 -8.51
C VAL A 205 -5.67 17.41 -7.79
N GLN A 206 -5.31 18.50 -8.47
CA GLN A 206 -5.42 19.86 -7.92
C GLN A 206 -6.88 20.23 -7.58
N LEU A 207 -7.82 19.87 -8.42
CA LEU A 207 -9.24 20.12 -8.18
C LEU A 207 -9.73 19.42 -6.91
N ILE A 208 -9.47 18.12 -6.76
CA ILE A 208 -9.90 17.38 -5.55
C ILE A 208 -9.16 17.83 -4.30
N THR A 209 -7.89 18.26 -4.43
CA THR A 209 -7.11 18.82 -3.33
C THR A 209 -7.69 20.16 -2.86
N ARG A 210 -8.01 21.05 -3.79
CA ARG A 210 -8.67 22.34 -3.52
C ARG A 210 -10.01 22.18 -2.81
N GLU A 211 -10.75 21.16 -3.17
CA GLU A 211 -12.04 20.83 -2.55
C GLU A 211 -11.91 20.08 -1.21
N GLY A 212 -10.69 19.93 -0.68
CA GLY A 212 -10.42 19.32 0.61
C GLY A 212 -10.63 17.79 0.65
N VAL A 213 -10.62 17.13 -0.52
CA VAL A 213 -10.77 15.66 -0.57
C VAL A 213 -9.58 14.98 0.09
N THR A 214 -9.87 14.11 1.05
CA THR A 214 -8.85 13.28 1.69
C THR A 214 -8.29 12.27 0.69
N GLN A 215 -6.98 12.29 0.49
CA GLN A 215 -6.29 11.47 -0.50
C GLN A 215 -5.35 10.46 0.14
N GLY A 216 -5.11 9.34 -0.56
CA GLY A 216 -4.11 8.33 -0.20
C GLY A 216 -3.13 8.11 -1.33
N ILE A 217 -1.83 8.28 -1.03
CA ILE A 217 -0.75 8.16 -2.00
C ILE A 217 0.26 7.13 -1.52
N PHE A 218 0.50 6.11 -2.35
CA PHE A 218 1.61 5.19 -2.16
C PHE A 218 2.87 5.81 -2.77
N LEU A 219 3.73 6.39 -1.92
CA LEU A 219 4.92 7.13 -2.38
C LEU A 219 5.89 6.28 -3.19
N GLU A 220 5.96 4.97 -2.95
CA GLU A 220 6.80 4.06 -3.71
C GLU A 220 6.38 3.90 -5.20
N GLY A 221 5.19 4.40 -5.58
CA GLY A 221 4.67 4.32 -6.93
C GLY A 221 4.37 2.91 -7.43
N GLY A 222 4.47 1.89 -6.58
CA GLY A 222 4.16 0.49 -6.89
C GLY A 222 4.68 -0.47 -5.83
N LEU A 223 4.19 -1.71 -5.86
CA LEU A 223 4.59 -2.76 -4.91
C LEU A 223 6.10 -2.97 -4.89
N THR A 224 6.66 -3.17 -3.69
CA THR A 224 8.02 -3.67 -3.55
C THR A 224 8.08 -5.14 -3.98
N ARG A 225 9.16 -5.53 -4.65
CA ARG A 225 9.34 -6.90 -5.16
C ARG A 225 10.34 -7.71 -4.35
N ASP A 226 11.26 -7.04 -3.72
CA ASP A 226 12.32 -7.58 -2.87
C ASP A 226 12.05 -7.42 -1.37
N GLY A 227 10.96 -6.76 -1.02
CA GLY A 227 10.59 -6.49 0.37
C GLY A 227 11.16 -5.20 0.95
N ARG A 228 12.12 -4.54 0.32
CA ARG A 228 12.71 -3.28 0.80
C ARG A 228 11.75 -2.11 0.61
N LEU A 229 11.92 -1.08 1.43
CA LEU A 229 11.35 0.23 1.14
C LEU A 229 12.01 0.79 -0.13
N LYS A 230 11.18 1.33 -1.03
CA LYS A 230 11.64 1.92 -2.29
C LYS A 230 11.77 3.42 -2.16
N SER A 231 12.67 3.99 -2.95
CA SER A 231 12.76 5.44 -3.10
C SER A 231 11.42 6.02 -3.56
N PRO A 232 10.98 7.15 -2.98
CA PRO A 232 9.68 7.74 -3.28
C PRO A 232 9.62 8.28 -4.71
N LYS A 233 8.39 8.33 -5.24
CA LYS A 233 8.03 8.91 -6.53
C LYS A 233 7.26 10.20 -6.31
N ILE A 234 7.77 11.31 -6.77
CA ILE A 234 7.23 12.65 -6.51
C ILE A 234 5.93 12.96 -7.24
N GLY A 235 5.66 12.33 -8.39
CA GLY A 235 4.67 12.80 -9.36
C GLY A 235 3.29 13.20 -8.82
N LEU A 236 2.65 12.33 -8.03
CA LEU A 236 1.33 12.65 -7.45
C LEU A 236 1.41 13.70 -6.34
N LEU A 237 2.47 13.65 -5.53
CA LEU A 237 2.64 14.66 -4.48
C LEU A 237 2.93 16.04 -5.08
N ASP A 238 3.72 16.12 -6.16
CA ASP A 238 3.93 17.36 -6.91
C ASP A 238 2.62 17.95 -7.43
N TYR A 239 1.71 17.13 -7.93
CA TYR A 239 0.37 17.58 -8.35
C TYR A 239 -0.46 18.11 -7.18
N VAL A 240 -0.42 17.45 -6.03
CA VAL A 240 -1.08 17.90 -4.80
C VAL A 240 -0.52 19.25 -4.34
N LEU A 241 0.80 19.40 -4.30
CA LEU A 241 1.47 20.65 -3.91
C LEU A 241 1.20 21.78 -4.91
N GLY A 242 0.93 21.45 -6.18
CA GLY A 242 0.66 22.40 -7.25
C GLY A 242 -0.51 23.36 -6.99
N ILE A 243 -1.36 23.09 -6.02
CA ILE A 243 -2.43 24.04 -5.62
C ILE A 243 -1.87 25.32 -5.00
N ALA A 244 -0.67 25.29 -4.41
CA ALA A 244 -0.02 26.45 -3.84
C ALA A 244 0.57 27.40 -4.89
N ARG A 245 0.43 27.11 -6.19
CA ARG A 245 0.67 28.09 -7.27
C ARG A 245 -0.28 29.28 -7.23
N ASP A 246 -1.46 29.08 -6.62
CA ASP A 246 -2.41 30.16 -6.41
C ASP A 246 -2.14 30.81 -5.06
N PRO A 247 -1.57 32.04 -5.02
CA PRO A 247 -1.22 32.71 -3.78
C PRO A 247 -2.45 33.07 -2.93
N THR A 248 -3.63 33.10 -3.52
CA THR A 248 -4.89 33.37 -2.82
C THR A 248 -5.43 32.14 -2.08
N TYR A 249 -4.92 30.94 -2.41
CA TYR A 249 -5.36 29.70 -1.82
C TYR A 249 -4.28 29.09 -0.92
N GLN A 250 -4.40 29.35 0.38
CA GLN A 250 -3.47 28.84 1.40
C GLN A 250 -4.19 27.82 2.33
N PRO A 251 -4.46 26.60 1.87
CA PRO A 251 -5.13 25.62 2.71
C PRO A 251 -4.21 25.13 3.84
N ARG A 252 -4.80 24.81 4.99
CA ARG A 252 -4.11 24.03 6.00
C ARG A 252 -3.96 22.60 5.49
N MET A 253 -2.75 22.27 5.05
CA MET A 253 -2.44 20.94 4.49
C MET A 253 -1.59 20.13 5.45
N PHE A 254 -1.92 18.84 5.55
CA PHE A 254 -1.21 17.88 6.39
C PHE A 254 -0.86 16.64 5.59
N LEU A 255 0.39 16.18 5.70
CA LEU A 255 0.79 14.83 5.31
C LEU A 255 0.72 13.92 6.54
N VAL A 256 0.05 12.77 6.40
CA VAL A 256 -0.03 11.78 7.47
C VAL A 256 0.69 10.52 7.02
N PRO A 257 1.88 10.22 7.58
CA PRO A 257 2.61 9.03 7.24
C PRO A 257 1.91 7.79 7.78
N ILE A 258 1.80 6.74 6.96
CA ILE A 258 1.29 5.44 7.34
C ILE A 258 2.30 4.37 6.93
N ALA A 259 2.65 3.52 7.86
CA ALA A 259 3.51 2.37 7.60
C ALA A 259 2.74 1.06 7.71
N ILE A 260 3.02 0.14 6.78
CA ILE A 260 2.32 -1.13 6.61
C ILE A 260 3.34 -2.26 6.58
N ASN A 261 3.07 -3.34 7.31
CA ASN A 261 3.81 -4.58 7.20
C ASN A 261 2.95 -5.82 7.47
N TYR A 262 3.42 -6.99 7.05
CA TYR A 262 2.69 -8.25 7.08
C TYR A 262 3.56 -9.41 7.55
N ASP A 263 2.95 -10.39 8.23
CA ASP A 263 3.52 -11.72 8.41
C ASP A 263 3.52 -12.52 7.10
N ARG A 264 2.55 -12.25 6.20
CA ARG A 264 2.48 -12.83 4.88
C ARG A 264 1.83 -11.87 3.91
N VAL A 265 2.52 -11.54 2.83
CA VAL A 265 1.99 -10.79 1.69
C VAL A 265 1.28 -11.78 0.75
N LEU A 266 0.12 -11.40 0.22
CA LEU A 266 -0.68 -12.27 -0.66
C LEU A 266 0.06 -12.62 -1.95
N GLU A 267 0.78 -11.64 -2.49
CA GLU A 267 1.45 -11.68 -3.80
C GLU A 267 2.95 -11.99 -3.71
N ASP A 268 3.50 -12.35 -2.56
CA ASP A 268 4.95 -12.47 -2.34
C ASP A 268 5.68 -13.34 -3.39
N ARG A 269 5.16 -14.52 -3.70
CA ARG A 269 5.75 -15.41 -4.71
C ARG A 269 5.65 -14.85 -6.13
N SER A 270 4.57 -14.13 -6.45
CA SER A 270 4.43 -13.51 -7.78
C SER A 270 5.32 -12.28 -7.93
N LEU A 271 5.52 -11.53 -6.84
CA LEU A 271 6.45 -10.39 -6.80
C LEU A 271 7.90 -10.82 -6.98
N LEU A 272 8.32 -11.90 -6.30
CA LEU A 272 9.66 -12.49 -6.47
C LEU A 272 9.85 -13.04 -7.89
N ARG A 273 8.85 -13.72 -8.46
CA ARG A 273 8.91 -14.16 -9.87
C ARG A 273 9.00 -12.99 -10.85
N GLU A 274 8.30 -11.89 -10.58
CA GLU A 274 8.41 -10.67 -11.39
C GLU A 274 9.81 -10.05 -11.29
N LEU A 275 10.43 -10.09 -10.11
CA LEU A 275 11.81 -9.66 -9.90
C LEU A 275 12.76 -10.52 -10.73
N ALA A 276 12.71 -11.83 -10.57
CA ALA A 276 13.53 -12.79 -11.32
C ALA A 276 13.36 -12.68 -12.85
N SER A 277 12.14 -12.39 -13.33
CA SER A 277 11.90 -12.19 -14.77
C SER A 277 12.50 -10.91 -15.35
N ARG A 278 12.79 -9.91 -14.51
CA ARG A 278 13.52 -8.70 -14.92
C ARG A 278 15.01 -8.94 -15.05
N GLU A 279 15.51 -9.94 -14.33
CA GLU A 279 16.90 -10.40 -14.37
C GLU A 279 17.17 -11.42 -15.49
N GLY A 280 16.24 -11.59 -16.44
CA GLY A 280 16.42 -12.42 -17.64
C GLY A 280 15.88 -13.84 -17.54
N ARG A 281 15.15 -14.19 -16.46
CA ARG A 281 14.48 -15.51 -16.35
C ARG A 281 13.13 -15.51 -17.06
N GLU A 282 12.77 -16.62 -17.71
CA GLU A 282 11.57 -16.76 -18.55
C GLU A 282 10.25 -16.39 -17.84
N ARG A 283 9.37 -15.70 -18.56
CA ARG A 283 8.02 -15.33 -18.09
C ARG A 283 7.06 -16.48 -18.37
N PRO A 284 6.33 -16.98 -17.37
CA PRO A 284 5.23 -17.92 -17.61
C PRO A 284 4.12 -17.25 -18.46
N GLY A 285 3.60 -17.97 -19.43
CA GLY A 285 2.54 -17.49 -20.32
C GLY A 285 1.26 -17.09 -19.57
N ARG A 286 0.44 -16.20 -20.16
CA ARG A 286 -0.81 -15.69 -19.56
C ARG A 286 -1.77 -16.78 -19.08
N PHE A 287 -1.87 -17.88 -19.84
CA PHE A 287 -2.69 -19.05 -19.47
C PHE A 287 -2.18 -19.79 -18.24
N ALA A 288 -0.86 -19.90 -18.08
CA ALA A 288 -0.27 -20.50 -16.88
C ALA A 288 -0.55 -19.65 -15.62
N GLN A 289 -0.47 -18.33 -15.76
CA GLN A 289 -0.80 -17.38 -14.67
C GLN A 289 -2.29 -17.47 -14.27
N MET A 290 -3.19 -17.50 -15.26
CA MET A 290 -4.63 -17.63 -15.01
C MET A 290 -4.97 -18.95 -14.32
N ARG A 291 -4.42 -20.06 -14.78
CA ARG A 291 -4.60 -21.37 -14.17
C ARG A 291 -4.09 -21.40 -12.73
N GLU A 292 -2.95 -20.76 -12.47
CA GLU A 292 -2.39 -20.67 -11.11
C GLU A 292 -3.29 -19.86 -10.17
N VAL A 293 -3.83 -18.75 -10.65
CA VAL A 293 -4.80 -17.93 -9.88
C VAL A 293 -6.07 -18.71 -9.58
N LEU A 294 -6.63 -19.39 -10.58
CA LEU A 294 -7.84 -20.21 -10.41
C LEU A 294 -7.59 -21.39 -9.48
N HIS A 295 -6.45 -22.07 -9.61
CA HIS A 295 -6.04 -23.14 -8.70
C HIS A 295 -5.88 -22.62 -7.27
N TYR A 296 -5.23 -21.47 -7.10
CA TYR A 296 -5.06 -20.82 -5.79
C TYR A 296 -6.40 -20.46 -5.15
N LEU A 297 -7.33 -19.87 -5.92
CA LEU A 297 -8.67 -19.52 -5.44
C LEU A 297 -9.47 -20.77 -5.09
N GLY A 298 -9.49 -21.80 -5.94
CA GLY A 298 -10.18 -23.06 -5.70
C GLY A 298 -9.65 -23.80 -4.48
N TRP A 299 -8.32 -23.89 -4.33
CA TRP A 299 -7.66 -24.48 -3.18
C TRP A 299 -8.02 -23.77 -1.86
N ASN A 300 -8.01 -22.42 -1.88
CA ASN A 300 -8.35 -21.64 -0.70
C ASN A 300 -9.85 -21.76 -0.35
N ALA A 301 -10.72 -21.76 -1.36
CA ALA A 301 -12.16 -22.00 -1.15
C ALA A 301 -12.43 -23.39 -0.56
N ALA A 302 -11.78 -24.43 -1.06
CA ALA A 302 -11.89 -25.80 -0.53
C ALA A 302 -11.42 -25.87 0.95
N ARG A 303 -10.32 -25.21 1.31
CA ARG A 303 -9.84 -25.15 2.71
C ARG A 303 -10.79 -24.38 3.63
N LEU A 304 -11.43 -23.33 3.13
CA LEU A 304 -12.43 -22.57 3.85
C LEU A 304 -13.67 -23.44 4.12
N LEU A 305 -14.18 -24.11 3.11
CA LEU A 305 -15.32 -25.03 3.21
C LEU A 305 -15.02 -26.22 4.14
N ALA A 306 -13.81 -26.76 4.09
CA ALA A 306 -13.36 -27.85 4.95
C ALA A 306 -13.04 -27.41 6.40
N ARG A 307 -13.31 -26.16 6.80
CA ARG A 307 -12.91 -25.57 8.10
C ARG A 307 -11.44 -25.73 8.46
N ARG A 308 -10.57 -26.00 7.47
CA ARG A 308 -9.10 -26.10 7.60
C ARG A 308 -8.38 -24.79 7.29
N TRP A 309 -9.12 -23.68 7.19
CA TRP A 309 -8.59 -22.36 6.92
C TRP A 309 -7.73 -21.86 8.09
N ARG A 310 -6.52 -21.41 7.78
CA ARG A 310 -5.62 -20.77 8.73
C ARG A 310 -5.30 -19.36 8.25
N ARG A 311 -5.39 -18.39 9.15
CA ARG A 311 -5.05 -17.00 8.86
C ARG A 311 -3.58 -16.86 8.47
N TYR A 312 -3.27 -15.88 7.65
CA TYR A 312 -1.94 -15.56 7.14
C TYR A 312 -1.09 -14.75 8.14
N GLY A 313 -1.39 -14.83 9.40
CA GLY A 313 -0.70 -14.09 10.45
C GLY A 313 -1.26 -12.70 10.66
N ARG A 314 -0.38 -11.72 10.85
CA ARG A 314 -0.77 -10.32 11.09
C ARG A 314 -0.65 -9.49 9.83
N ALA A 315 -1.55 -8.50 9.74
CA ALA A 315 -1.40 -7.30 8.93
C ALA A 315 -1.36 -6.12 9.91
N ALA A 316 -0.28 -5.37 9.92
CA ALA A 316 -0.06 -4.31 10.87
C ALA A 316 0.04 -2.96 10.15
N VAL A 317 -0.61 -1.95 10.72
CA VAL A 317 -0.61 -0.56 10.25
C VAL A 317 -0.23 0.33 11.40
N THR A 318 0.75 1.20 11.20
CA THR A 318 1.08 2.28 12.13
C THR A 318 0.73 3.61 11.47
N VAL A 319 -0.06 4.41 12.15
CA VAL A 319 -0.45 5.76 11.70
C VAL A 319 0.39 6.77 12.47
N GLY A 320 1.20 7.53 11.75
CA GLY A 320 2.08 8.54 12.31
C GLY A 320 1.41 9.87 12.55
N ARG A 321 2.14 10.78 13.20
CA ARG A 321 1.68 12.15 13.48
C ARG A 321 1.51 12.94 12.19
N PRO A 322 0.45 13.75 12.08
CA PRO A 322 0.27 14.67 10.97
C PRO A 322 1.40 15.69 10.86
N VAL A 323 1.98 15.81 9.69
CA VAL A 323 3.03 16.80 9.36
C VAL A 323 2.38 17.99 8.69
N PRO A 324 2.34 19.18 9.34
CA PRO A 324 1.81 20.37 8.71
C PRO A 324 2.74 20.87 7.61
N LEU A 325 2.17 21.20 6.45
CA LEU A 325 2.95 21.70 5.29
C LEU A 325 3.12 23.22 5.26
N GLN A 326 2.44 23.97 6.12
CA GLN A 326 2.58 25.43 6.15
C GLN A 326 4.03 25.89 6.39
N PRO A 327 4.80 25.33 7.37
CA PRO A 327 6.20 25.71 7.53
C PRO A 327 7.05 25.39 6.30
N TRP A 328 6.78 24.25 5.63
CA TRP A 328 7.49 23.88 4.41
C TRP A 328 7.18 24.83 3.25
N PHE A 329 5.91 25.22 3.06
CA PHE A 329 5.53 26.22 2.06
C PHE A 329 6.14 27.59 2.35
N ALA A 330 6.20 28.00 3.62
CA ALA A 330 6.85 29.26 4.00
C ALA A 330 8.34 29.26 3.67
N ALA A 331 9.02 28.14 3.94
CA ALA A 331 10.45 27.96 3.60
C ALA A 331 10.72 27.83 2.08
N ASN A 332 9.69 27.54 1.27
CA ASN A 332 9.75 27.34 -0.18
C ASN A 332 8.74 28.26 -0.91
N ALA A 333 8.63 29.52 -0.48
CA ALA A 333 7.67 30.47 -1.07
C ALA A 333 7.92 30.72 -2.56
N ASP A 334 9.16 30.58 -3.02
CA ASP A 334 9.63 30.72 -4.40
C ASP A 334 9.44 29.45 -5.25
N LEU A 335 8.93 28.36 -4.67
CA LEU A 335 8.91 27.01 -5.28
C LEU A 335 8.40 26.99 -6.73
N PHE A 336 7.32 27.72 -7.01
CA PHE A 336 6.70 27.72 -8.35
C PHE A 336 7.29 28.78 -9.29
N MET A 337 8.24 29.59 -8.83
CA MET A 337 9.04 30.51 -9.65
C MET A 337 10.33 29.83 -10.14
N LEU A 338 10.73 28.74 -9.49
CA LEU A 338 11.95 28.01 -9.83
C LEU A 338 11.79 27.23 -11.15
N PRO A 339 12.93 27.03 -11.87
CA PRO A 339 13.00 26.07 -12.96
C PRO A 339 12.50 24.67 -12.52
N LYS A 340 11.82 23.97 -13.43
CA LYS A 340 11.22 22.66 -13.13
C LYS A 340 12.17 21.66 -12.45
N PRO A 341 13.44 21.50 -12.86
CA PRO A 341 14.37 20.57 -12.19
C PRO A 341 14.63 20.92 -10.73
N GLU A 342 14.86 22.21 -10.41
CA GLU A 342 15.10 22.68 -9.04
C GLU A 342 13.85 22.50 -8.16
N ARG A 343 12.70 22.88 -8.69
CA ARG A 343 11.39 22.65 -8.02
C ARG A 343 11.19 21.18 -7.69
N LEU A 344 11.40 20.29 -8.65
CA LEU A 344 11.28 18.86 -8.43
C LEU A 344 12.30 18.32 -7.42
N GLY A 345 13.50 18.91 -7.36
CA GLY A 345 14.50 18.59 -6.35
C GLY A 345 14.02 18.87 -4.92
N ARG A 346 13.40 20.04 -4.68
CA ARG A 346 12.83 20.37 -3.37
C ARG A 346 11.64 19.48 -3.00
N VAL A 347 10.80 19.14 -3.98
CA VAL A 347 9.70 18.18 -3.75
C VAL A 347 10.24 16.77 -3.45
N GLN A 348 11.35 16.37 -4.08
CA GLN A 348 12.01 15.10 -3.79
C GLN A 348 12.51 15.05 -2.34
N GLN A 349 13.16 16.12 -1.87
CA GLN A 349 13.61 16.22 -0.47
C GLN A 349 12.45 16.03 0.52
N LEU A 350 11.31 16.70 0.28
CA LEU A 350 10.11 16.48 1.09
C LEU A 350 9.63 15.03 1.05
N CYS A 351 9.62 14.41 -0.13
CA CYS A 351 9.25 13.00 -0.27
C CYS A 351 10.19 12.07 0.49
N ASP A 352 11.50 12.34 0.45
CA ASP A 352 12.53 11.55 1.12
C ASP A 352 12.39 11.67 2.65
N GLU A 353 12.15 12.88 3.17
CA GLU A 353 11.89 13.10 4.61
C GLU A 353 10.64 12.36 5.08
N VAL A 354 9.56 12.43 4.30
CA VAL A 354 8.31 11.74 4.63
C VAL A 354 8.50 10.22 4.52
N MET A 355 9.26 9.74 3.53
CA MET A 355 9.56 8.31 3.39
C MET A 355 10.43 7.79 4.53
N ALA A 356 11.38 8.58 5.03
CA ALA A 356 12.17 8.25 6.21
C ALA A 356 11.26 8.11 7.46
N ARG A 357 10.29 9.00 7.65
CA ARG A 357 9.28 8.89 8.72
C ARG A 357 8.42 7.62 8.57
N ILE A 358 7.97 7.30 7.35
CA ILE A 358 7.26 6.04 7.07
C ILE A 358 8.14 4.86 7.45
N GLY A 359 9.42 4.89 7.08
CA GLY A 359 10.40 3.85 7.43
C GLY A 359 10.48 3.63 8.94
N ALA A 360 10.65 4.69 9.73
CA ALA A 360 10.73 4.61 11.19
C ALA A 360 9.44 4.05 11.84
N LEU A 361 8.30 4.17 11.16
CA LEU A 361 7.00 3.69 11.64
C LEU A 361 6.70 2.25 11.23
N VAL A 362 7.53 1.60 10.40
CA VAL A 362 7.25 0.24 9.91
C VAL A 362 7.08 -0.74 11.07
N PRO A 363 5.88 -1.36 11.21
CA PRO A 363 5.64 -2.28 12.30
C PRO A 363 6.42 -3.59 12.08
N VAL A 364 7.16 -4.01 13.11
CA VAL A 364 7.90 -5.27 13.12
C VAL A 364 6.98 -6.38 13.58
N THR A 365 6.53 -7.22 12.64
CA THR A 365 5.69 -8.39 12.92
C THR A 365 6.55 -9.66 13.09
N PRO A 366 6.03 -10.73 13.69
CA PRO A 366 6.81 -11.94 14.02
C PRO A 366 7.58 -12.57 12.86
N VAL A 367 7.00 -12.65 11.66
CA VAL A 367 7.66 -13.30 10.53
C VAL A 367 8.85 -12.49 9.99
N PRO A 368 8.73 -11.18 9.72
CA PRO A 368 9.88 -10.35 9.41
C PRO A 368 11.02 -10.46 10.42
N LEU A 369 10.73 -10.44 11.73
CA LEU A 369 11.75 -10.56 12.77
C LEU A 369 12.47 -11.92 12.71
N ALA A 370 11.72 -13.02 12.62
CA ALA A 370 12.30 -14.35 12.48
C ALA A 370 13.12 -14.50 11.19
N CYS A 371 12.61 -13.98 10.06
CA CYS A 371 13.33 -14.01 8.79
C CYS A 371 14.62 -13.18 8.84
N ALA A 372 14.62 -12.02 9.51
CA ALA A 372 15.81 -11.22 9.70
C ALA A 372 16.88 -11.96 10.54
N ALA A 373 16.47 -12.66 11.61
CA ALA A 373 17.36 -13.48 12.41
C ALA A 373 17.94 -14.65 11.61
N ILE A 374 17.10 -15.37 10.84
CA ILE A 374 17.54 -16.46 9.97
C ILE A 374 18.54 -15.97 8.92
N GLN A 375 18.25 -14.85 8.26
CA GLN A 375 19.14 -14.25 7.26
C GLN A 375 20.46 -13.77 7.87
N ASN A 376 20.45 -13.24 9.09
CA ASN A 376 21.65 -12.79 9.76
C ASN A 376 22.55 -13.95 10.18
N LEU A 377 21.98 -15.09 10.60
CA LEU A 377 22.73 -16.29 10.97
C LEU A 377 23.37 -16.97 9.74
N ASP A 378 22.74 -16.86 8.56
CA ASP A 378 23.19 -17.39 7.27
C ASP A 378 23.68 -18.85 7.34
N ARG A 379 22.89 -19.72 7.96
CA ARG A 379 23.16 -21.15 8.10
C ARG A 379 22.04 -21.98 7.48
N ASP A 380 22.38 -23.16 6.94
CA ASP A 380 21.37 -24.10 6.43
C ASP A 380 20.61 -24.77 7.57
N PHE A 381 21.32 -25.19 8.63
CA PHE A 381 20.74 -25.68 9.87
C PHE A 381 20.93 -24.66 10.99
N ILE A 382 19.85 -24.33 11.68
CA ILE A 382 19.83 -23.35 12.76
C ILE A 382 19.26 -24.01 14.02
N PRO A 383 20.07 -24.23 15.08
CA PRO A 383 19.56 -24.68 16.37
C PRO A 383 18.50 -23.72 16.91
N ARG A 384 17.44 -24.27 17.51
CA ARG A 384 16.32 -23.47 18.04
C ARG A 384 16.81 -22.40 19.04
N ALA A 385 17.70 -22.76 19.96
CA ALA A 385 18.22 -21.85 20.97
C ALA A 385 18.93 -20.64 20.33
N VAL A 386 19.79 -20.87 19.33
CA VAL A 386 20.56 -19.84 18.64
C VAL A 386 19.62 -18.90 17.87
N LEU A 387 18.56 -19.45 17.27
CA LEU A 387 17.56 -18.62 16.56
C LEU A 387 16.78 -17.72 17.52
N LEU A 388 16.37 -18.26 18.66
CA LEU A 388 15.63 -17.49 19.67
C LEU A 388 16.51 -16.40 20.29
N GLU A 389 17.77 -16.69 20.61
CA GLU A 389 18.74 -15.72 21.10
C GLU A 389 18.93 -14.58 20.09
N ARG A 390 19.15 -14.90 18.81
CA ARG A 390 19.30 -13.88 17.75
C ARG A 390 18.05 -13.04 17.56
N MET A 391 16.87 -13.64 17.62
CA MET A 391 15.60 -12.90 17.56
C MET A 391 15.43 -11.96 18.75
N GLU A 392 15.86 -12.39 19.96
CA GLU A 392 15.82 -11.59 21.17
C GLU A 392 16.75 -10.39 21.08
N GLU A 393 18.01 -10.61 20.66
CA GLU A 393 18.99 -9.55 20.43
C GLU A 393 18.46 -8.49 19.46
N MET A 394 17.89 -8.94 18.32
CA MET A 394 17.31 -8.02 17.32
C MET A 394 16.10 -7.28 17.86
N ARG A 395 15.23 -7.95 18.62
CA ARG A 395 14.08 -7.32 19.25
C ARG A 395 14.49 -6.20 20.20
N ASN A 396 15.47 -6.48 21.06
CA ASN A 396 15.97 -5.51 22.04
C ASN A 396 16.61 -4.30 21.34
N ALA A 397 17.46 -4.54 20.33
CA ALA A 397 18.05 -3.46 19.53
C ALA A 397 16.97 -2.60 18.83
N LEU A 398 15.90 -3.22 18.30
CA LEU A 398 14.79 -2.49 17.71
C LEU A 398 14.06 -1.63 18.75
N LEU A 399 13.86 -2.14 19.97
CA LEU A 399 13.19 -1.39 21.05
C LEU A 399 14.03 -0.21 21.52
N GLU A 400 15.35 -0.38 21.64
CA GLU A 400 16.31 0.69 21.97
C GLU A 400 16.26 1.83 20.90
N LEU A 401 16.07 1.47 19.64
CA LEU A 401 15.91 2.41 18.53
C LEU A 401 14.46 2.94 18.36
N ASN A 402 13.60 2.72 19.36
CA ASN A 402 12.17 3.06 19.31
C ASN A 402 11.39 2.41 18.15
N GLY A 403 11.85 1.26 17.66
CA GLY A 403 11.17 0.49 16.63
C GLY A 403 9.81 -0.04 17.10
N ARG A 404 8.85 -0.10 16.20
CA ARG A 404 7.47 -0.51 16.48
C ARG A 404 7.31 -2.03 16.48
N VAL A 405 7.86 -2.70 17.49
CA VAL A 405 7.75 -4.17 17.64
C VAL A 405 6.35 -4.53 18.13
N ILE A 406 5.63 -5.31 17.33
CA ILE A 406 4.25 -5.70 17.65
C ILE A 406 4.22 -6.71 18.79
N ARG A 407 3.60 -6.33 19.92
CA ARG A 407 3.51 -7.14 21.13
C ARG A 407 4.87 -7.53 21.70
N HIS A 408 5.71 -6.55 21.84
CA HIS A 408 7.05 -6.67 22.44
C HIS A 408 7.02 -7.21 23.88
N GLU A 409 5.89 -7.03 24.58
CA GLU A 409 5.68 -7.53 25.95
C GLU A 409 5.62 -9.06 26.05
N ARG A 410 5.60 -9.77 24.93
CA ARG A 410 5.56 -11.23 24.92
C ARG A 410 6.94 -11.81 24.94
N ASP A 411 7.02 -13.00 25.52
CA ASP A 411 8.17 -13.87 25.42
C ASP A 411 8.55 -14.12 23.94
N ILE A 412 9.86 -14.17 23.68
CA ILE A 412 10.39 -14.39 22.33
C ILE A 412 9.96 -15.75 21.78
N GLU A 413 9.84 -16.76 22.61
CA GLU A 413 9.35 -18.09 22.20
C GLU A 413 7.94 -18.03 21.64
N GLN A 414 7.03 -17.29 22.29
CA GLN A 414 5.67 -17.10 21.81
C GLN A 414 5.64 -16.31 20.51
N THR A 415 6.56 -15.39 20.33
CA THR A 415 6.70 -14.61 19.10
C THR A 415 7.21 -15.50 17.97
N PHE A 416 8.25 -16.30 18.25
CA PHE A 416 8.79 -17.27 17.31
C PHE A 416 7.76 -18.34 16.92
N ASP A 417 7.01 -18.90 17.87
CA ASP A 417 6.00 -19.91 17.59
C ASP A 417 4.93 -19.45 16.60
N ARG A 418 4.64 -18.15 16.55
CA ARG A 418 3.74 -17.56 15.56
C ARG A 418 4.40 -17.48 14.19
N ALA A 419 5.64 -17.01 14.14
CA ALA A 419 6.42 -16.99 12.91
C ALA A 419 6.63 -18.42 12.38
N ARG A 420 7.04 -19.36 13.26
CA ARG A 420 7.26 -20.77 12.94
C ARG A 420 6.04 -21.42 12.29
N ARG A 421 4.83 -21.20 12.85
CA ARG A 421 3.60 -21.73 12.25
C ARG A 421 3.38 -21.28 10.82
N MET A 422 3.70 -20.03 10.51
CA MET A 422 3.60 -19.48 9.16
C MET A 422 4.67 -20.02 8.23
N LEU A 423 5.92 -20.05 8.69
CA LEU A 423 7.08 -20.52 7.93
C LEU A 423 6.99 -22.03 7.65
N HIS A 424 6.56 -22.82 8.65
CA HIS A 424 6.33 -24.26 8.49
C HIS A 424 5.18 -24.58 7.52
N MET A 425 4.05 -23.88 7.66
CA MET A 425 2.87 -24.07 6.77
C MET A 425 3.22 -23.80 5.29
N ARG A 426 4.27 -23.02 5.05
CA ARG A 426 4.76 -22.68 3.71
C ARG A 426 5.99 -23.49 3.28
N HIS A 427 6.41 -24.45 4.12
CA HIS A 427 7.63 -25.24 3.94
C HIS A 427 8.90 -24.39 3.77
N ILE A 428 8.96 -23.24 4.44
CA ILE A 428 10.13 -22.35 4.44
C ILE A 428 11.16 -22.87 5.44
N LEU A 429 10.71 -23.18 6.67
CA LEU A 429 11.48 -23.85 7.68
C LEU A 429 10.94 -25.26 7.91
N VAL A 430 11.81 -26.25 7.94
CA VAL A 430 11.52 -27.63 8.29
C VAL A 430 12.18 -27.94 9.63
N ALA A 431 11.41 -28.48 10.59
CA ALA A 431 11.96 -28.89 11.86
C ALA A 431 12.82 -30.15 11.67
N GLU A 432 14.03 -30.17 12.22
CA GLU A 432 14.97 -31.29 12.20
C GLU A 432 15.75 -31.31 13.50
N GLY A 433 15.63 -32.41 14.24
CA GLY A 433 16.24 -32.51 15.57
C GLY A 433 15.84 -31.40 16.51
N ASP A 434 16.82 -30.73 17.10
CA ASP A 434 16.68 -29.59 18.01
C ASP A 434 16.61 -28.21 17.31
N GLY A 435 16.53 -28.20 15.97
CA GLY A 435 16.59 -26.99 15.16
C GLY A 435 15.70 -26.98 13.93
N PHE A 436 16.12 -26.19 12.98
CA PHE A 436 15.39 -25.93 11.73
C PHE A 436 16.33 -25.92 10.54
N VAL A 437 15.90 -26.51 9.44
CA VAL A 437 16.56 -26.43 8.14
C VAL A 437 15.86 -25.42 7.24
N LEU A 438 16.64 -24.52 6.67
CA LEU A 438 16.21 -23.59 5.64
C LEU A 438 16.42 -24.22 4.26
N LEU A 439 15.32 -24.50 3.55
CA LEU A 439 15.41 -25.03 2.19
C LEU A 439 15.96 -23.97 1.22
N PRO A 440 17.00 -24.27 0.40
CA PRO A 440 17.66 -23.29 -0.49
C PRO A 440 16.69 -22.52 -1.38
N ARG A 441 15.66 -23.21 -1.94
CA ARG A 441 14.60 -22.63 -2.79
C ARG A 441 13.77 -21.55 -2.11
N ASN A 442 13.83 -21.42 -0.80
CA ASN A 442 13.05 -20.45 -0.01
C ASN A 442 13.89 -19.30 0.55
N ARG A 443 15.21 -19.24 0.30
CA ARG A 443 16.09 -18.17 0.75
C ARG A 443 15.61 -16.80 0.26
N GLU A 444 15.19 -16.69 -1.01
CA GLU A 444 14.63 -15.46 -1.57
C GLU A 444 13.39 -14.98 -0.80
N LEU A 445 12.55 -15.92 -0.34
CA LEU A 445 11.34 -15.59 0.41
C LEU A 445 11.66 -15.14 1.85
N VAL A 446 12.67 -15.74 2.49
CA VAL A 446 13.19 -15.28 3.77
C VAL A 446 13.75 -13.87 3.64
N SER A 447 14.58 -13.62 2.61
CA SER A 447 15.12 -12.29 2.33
C SER A 447 14.02 -11.26 2.06
N TYR A 448 12.96 -11.61 1.34
CA TYR A 448 11.82 -10.72 1.11
C TYR A 448 11.18 -10.20 2.41
N TYR A 449 11.01 -11.08 3.40
CA TYR A 449 10.43 -10.67 4.70
C TYR A 449 11.45 -9.95 5.57
N ALA A 450 12.70 -10.41 5.63
CA ALA A 450 13.78 -9.77 6.37
C ALA A 450 14.03 -8.33 5.87
N ASN A 451 14.08 -8.13 4.56
CA ASN A 451 14.26 -6.83 3.92
C ASN A 451 13.19 -5.80 4.31
N SER A 452 12.00 -6.27 4.75
CA SER A 452 10.93 -5.36 5.16
C SER A 452 11.26 -4.52 6.38
N ILE A 453 12.22 -4.95 7.20
CA ILE A 453 12.69 -4.29 8.42
C ILE A 453 14.21 -4.05 8.40
N GLU A 454 14.90 -4.35 7.30
CA GLU A 454 16.36 -4.20 7.16
C GLU A 454 16.83 -2.78 7.49
N HIS A 455 16.12 -1.78 7.03
CA HIS A 455 16.42 -0.36 7.27
C HIS A 455 16.37 0.03 8.77
N LEU A 456 15.61 -0.72 9.58
CA LEU A 456 15.55 -0.54 11.03
C LEU A 456 16.71 -1.27 11.76
N LEU A 457 17.25 -2.30 11.14
CA LEU A 457 18.31 -3.17 11.71
C LEU A 457 19.72 -2.83 11.21
N GLY A 458 19.88 -1.81 10.39
CA GLY A 458 21.18 -1.43 9.82
C GLY A 458 22.29 -1.26 10.87
N PRO A 459 22.08 -0.50 11.96
CA PRO A 459 23.07 -0.36 13.05
C PRO A 459 23.38 -1.68 13.76
N PHE A 460 22.36 -2.50 14.04
CA PHE A 460 22.52 -3.82 14.65
C PHE A 460 23.33 -4.76 13.75
N ALA A 461 23.03 -4.83 12.46
CA ALA A 461 23.75 -5.67 11.52
C ALA A 461 25.23 -5.28 11.38
N ALA A 462 25.57 -4.00 11.52
CA ALA A 462 26.94 -3.52 11.55
C ALA A 462 27.66 -3.94 12.84
N ALA A 463 27.02 -3.78 13.99
CA ALA A 463 27.57 -4.15 15.30
C ALA A 463 27.81 -5.67 15.41
N VAL A 464 26.86 -6.50 14.93
CA VAL A 464 27.01 -7.96 14.94
C VAL A 464 28.16 -8.40 14.03
N ARG A 465 28.28 -7.84 12.84
CA ARG A 465 29.41 -8.14 11.94
C ARG A 465 30.75 -7.79 12.57
N ALA A 466 30.84 -6.65 13.24
CA ALA A 466 32.06 -6.25 13.96
C ALA A 466 32.38 -7.21 15.12
N ARG A 467 31.37 -7.63 15.89
CA ARG A 467 31.53 -8.60 16.99
C ARG A 467 31.99 -9.97 16.49
N ASP A 468 31.34 -10.47 15.44
CA ASP A 468 31.61 -11.80 14.90
C ASP A 468 32.96 -11.86 14.13
N ALA A 469 33.48 -10.72 13.67
CA ALA A 469 34.82 -10.61 13.05
C ALA A 469 35.96 -10.54 14.10
N LEU A 470 35.69 -10.11 15.31
CA LEU A 470 36.71 -9.95 16.37
C LEU A 470 37.42 -11.28 16.74
N PRO A 471 36.76 -12.44 16.90
CA PRO A 471 37.42 -13.72 17.16
C PRO A 471 38.33 -14.17 16.02
N ALA A 472 37.96 -13.89 14.76
CA ALA A 472 38.77 -14.21 13.59
C ALA A 472 40.08 -13.37 13.54
N MET A 473 40.02 -12.13 14.01
CA MET A 473 41.20 -11.24 14.13
C MET A 473 42.10 -11.60 15.30
N LEU A 474 41.51 -12.07 16.41
CA LEU A 474 42.25 -12.48 17.62
C LEU A 474 42.81 -13.91 17.53
N GLY A 475 42.22 -14.77 16.68
CA GLY A 475 42.68 -16.14 16.43
C GLY A 475 43.87 -16.27 15.46
N ALA A 476 44.25 -15.22 14.78
CA ALA A 476 45.46 -15.15 13.96
C ALA A 476 46.64 -14.73 14.83
N SER A 477 47.02 -15.61 15.78
CA SER A 477 48.26 -15.44 16.56
C SER A 477 49.50 -15.56 15.64
N PRO A 478 50.43 -14.60 15.62
CA PRO A 478 51.63 -14.66 14.81
C PRO A 478 52.71 -15.63 15.37
N PHE A 479 52.35 -16.55 16.26
CA PHE A 479 53.28 -17.48 16.91
C PHE A 479 53.06 -18.95 16.53
N ALA A 480 52.98 -19.27 15.26
CA ALA A 480 53.07 -20.65 14.78
C ALA A 480 54.07 -20.80 13.63
N SER A 481 55.32 -20.34 13.87
CA SER A 481 56.48 -20.75 13.06
C SER A 481 57.73 -20.86 13.92
N GLY A 482 57.70 -21.86 14.84
CA GLY A 482 58.89 -22.38 15.50
C GLY A 482 59.25 -23.72 14.87
N LYS A 483 59.99 -23.74 13.78
CA LYS A 483 60.79 -24.88 13.42
C LYS A 483 61.83 -25.06 14.54
N VAL A 484 61.72 -26.14 15.27
CA VAL A 484 62.82 -26.66 16.07
C VAL A 484 63.56 -27.69 15.19
N ILE A 485 64.83 -27.45 15.04
CA ILE A 485 65.88 -28.28 14.41
C ILE A 485 65.97 -29.64 15.08
#